data_77d9e186314f787cda39d42171c0d3c1
#
_entry.id   77d9e186314f787cda39d42171c0d3c1
#
_cell.length_a   1.000
_cell.length_b   1.000
_cell.length_c   1.000
_cell.angle_alpha   90.00
_cell.angle_beta   90.00
_cell.angle_gamma   90.00
#
_symmetry.space_group_name_H-M   'P 1'
#
loop_
_entity.id
_entity.type
_entity.pdbx_description
1 polymer ?
#
loop_
_entity_poly.entity_id
_entity_poly.type
_entity_poly.pdbx_seq_one_letter_code
_entity_poly.pdbx_strand_id
1 'polypeptide(L)'
;HDSHTAILMGIAEAFAKIRADLPGKVLFVFQPAEEGAPAGERGGASLMLEEGVFDLAMPEVAFGLHVTSTLKVGSIGYRGGPLMAGSDSWRILVKGKQTHGARPWGGIDPIVISAQIINALQTVVSRQMDITENPAVVTVGAIKGGIRNNIVPDEVEMIGTIRTFDS
;
A
#
# COMPACT_ATOMS: atom_id res chain seq x y z
N HIS A 1 -6.46 -3.19 -15.20
CA HIS A 1 -7.62 -3.12 -14.27
C HIS A 1 -8.93 -2.62 -14.93
N ASP A 2 -8.92 -2.24 -16.20
CA ASP A 2 -10.12 -1.86 -16.96
C ASP A 2 -11.21 -2.96 -17.00
N SER A 3 -10.81 -4.23 -16.85
CA SER A 3 -11.73 -5.36 -16.67
C SER A 3 -12.63 -5.21 -15.43
N HIS A 4 -12.16 -4.58 -14.33
CA HIS A 4 -12.99 -4.34 -13.15
C HIS A 4 -14.19 -3.43 -13.49
N THR A 5 -13.92 -2.35 -14.23
CA THR A 5 -14.99 -1.45 -14.73
C THR A 5 -15.96 -2.17 -15.65
N ALA A 6 -15.45 -2.95 -16.59
CA ALA A 6 -16.29 -3.70 -17.53
C ALA A 6 -17.19 -4.74 -16.82
N ILE A 7 -16.65 -5.45 -15.82
CA ILE A 7 -17.43 -6.40 -15.02
C ILE A 7 -18.52 -5.67 -14.23
N LEU A 8 -18.18 -4.54 -13.57
CA LEU A 8 -19.16 -3.79 -12.80
C LEU A 8 -20.28 -3.22 -13.69
N MET A 9 -19.96 -2.77 -14.89
CA MET A 9 -20.97 -2.36 -15.89
C MET A 9 -21.90 -3.52 -16.26
N GLY A 10 -21.36 -4.72 -16.50
CA GLY A 10 -22.14 -5.92 -16.78
C GLY A 10 -23.06 -6.31 -15.62
N ILE A 11 -22.58 -6.20 -14.38
CA ILE A 11 -23.37 -6.43 -13.17
C ILE A 11 -24.49 -5.40 -13.07
N ALA A 12 -24.21 -4.11 -13.34
CA ALA A 12 -25.21 -3.06 -13.33
C ALA A 12 -26.33 -3.31 -14.35
N GLU A 13 -25.97 -3.75 -15.57
CA GLU A 13 -26.96 -4.13 -16.59
C GLU A 13 -27.82 -5.32 -16.14
N ALA A 14 -27.20 -6.36 -15.56
CA ALA A 14 -27.91 -7.52 -15.05
C ALA A 14 -28.91 -7.13 -13.95
N PHE A 15 -28.49 -6.31 -13.00
CA PHE A 15 -29.32 -5.85 -11.88
C PHE A 15 -30.43 -4.91 -12.36
N ALA A 16 -30.21 -4.10 -13.39
CA ALA A 16 -31.25 -3.28 -14.00
C ALA A 16 -32.41 -4.14 -14.56
N LYS A 17 -32.10 -5.31 -15.11
CA LYS A 17 -33.11 -6.24 -15.67
C LYS A 17 -33.98 -6.89 -14.60
N ILE A 18 -33.45 -7.09 -13.39
CA ILE A 18 -34.17 -7.69 -12.27
C ILE A 18 -34.51 -6.67 -11.17
N ARG A 19 -34.49 -5.38 -11.49
CA ARG A 19 -34.68 -4.29 -10.52
C ARG A 19 -35.92 -4.43 -9.66
N ALA A 20 -37.02 -4.93 -10.23
CA ALA A 20 -38.29 -5.11 -9.54
C ALA A 20 -38.22 -6.19 -8.43
N ASP A 21 -37.32 -7.14 -8.56
CA ASP A 21 -37.16 -8.30 -7.67
C ASP A 21 -36.05 -8.09 -6.62
N LEU A 22 -35.32 -6.97 -6.68
CA LEU A 22 -34.25 -6.66 -5.74
C LEU A 22 -34.84 -6.18 -4.40
N PRO A 23 -34.46 -6.81 -3.26
CA PRO A 23 -35.02 -6.48 -1.94
C PRO A 23 -34.40 -5.23 -1.30
N GLY A 24 -33.61 -4.46 -2.01
CA GLY A 24 -32.88 -3.31 -1.48
C GLY A 24 -32.38 -2.36 -2.54
N LYS A 25 -31.35 -1.60 -2.19
CA LYS A 25 -30.67 -0.65 -3.08
C LYS A 25 -29.25 -1.12 -3.36
N VAL A 26 -28.79 -0.92 -4.58
CA VAL A 26 -27.39 -1.18 -4.99
C VAL A 26 -26.79 0.11 -5.49
N LEU A 27 -25.70 0.51 -4.87
CA LEU A 27 -24.86 1.63 -5.29
C LEU A 27 -23.65 1.07 -6.04
N PHE A 28 -23.52 1.41 -7.32
CA PHE A 28 -22.37 1.05 -8.14
C PHE A 28 -21.32 2.15 -8.02
N VAL A 29 -20.14 1.79 -7.49
CA VAL A 29 -19.03 2.72 -7.26
C VAL A 29 -17.91 2.42 -8.23
N PHE A 30 -17.61 3.37 -9.11
CA PHE A 30 -16.49 3.31 -10.06
C PHE A 30 -15.40 4.23 -9.54
N GLN A 31 -14.40 3.67 -8.85
CA GLN A 31 -13.33 4.43 -8.22
C GLN A 31 -12.28 4.87 -9.24
N PRO A 32 -12.01 6.18 -9.39
CA PRO A 32 -10.92 6.69 -10.21
C PRO A 32 -9.59 6.61 -9.46
N ALA A 33 -8.49 6.50 -10.18
CA ALA A 33 -7.12 6.58 -9.64
C ALA A 33 -6.86 5.65 -8.44
N GLU A 34 -7.32 4.39 -8.52
CA GLU A 34 -7.14 3.41 -7.44
C GLU A 34 -5.67 3.09 -7.21
N GLU A 35 -4.86 3.00 -8.27
CA GLU A 35 -3.40 2.76 -8.23
C GLU A 35 -2.58 4.02 -7.82
N GLY A 36 -3.26 5.11 -7.51
CA GLY A 36 -2.67 6.40 -7.17
C GLY A 36 -2.94 7.47 -8.24
N ALA A 37 -3.25 8.66 -7.76
CA ALA A 37 -3.44 9.82 -8.64
C ALA A 37 -2.08 10.30 -9.21
N PRO A 38 -2.06 10.97 -10.37
CA PRO A 38 -0.87 11.63 -10.87
C PRO A 38 -0.27 12.61 -9.85
N ALA A 39 1.04 12.87 -9.97
CA ALA A 39 1.73 13.76 -9.06
C ALA A 39 1.07 15.15 -8.99
N GLY A 40 0.70 15.57 -7.79
CA GLY A 40 0.00 16.85 -7.54
C GLY A 40 -1.52 16.79 -7.68
N GLU A 41 -2.09 15.65 -8.02
CA GLU A 41 -3.53 15.43 -8.08
C GLU A 41 -4.01 14.58 -6.91
N ARG A 42 -5.31 14.65 -6.63
CA ARG A 42 -5.98 13.82 -5.63
C ARG A 42 -6.92 12.84 -6.32
N GLY A 43 -7.12 11.68 -5.74
CA GLY A 43 -7.98 10.64 -6.30
C GLY A 43 -8.22 9.48 -5.34
N GLY A 44 -8.75 8.41 -5.86
CA GLY A 44 -8.99 7.20 -5.10
C GLY A 44 -10.18 7.29 -4.16
N ALA A 45 -10.29 6.31 -3.26
CA ALA A 45 -11.42 6.18 -2.35
C ALA A 45 -11.54 7.35 -1.38
N SER A 46 -10.43 7.89 -0.87
CA SER A 46 -10.45 9.01 0.06
C SER A 46 -11.10 10.26 -0.52
N LEU A 47 -10.78 10.60 -1.77
CA LEU A 47 -11.42 11.73 -2.45
C LEU A 47 -12.91 11.48 -2.65
N MET A 48 -13.30 10.29 -3.07
CA MET A 48 -14.73 9.93 -3.23
C MET A 48 -15.50 10.04 -1.91
N LEU A 49 -14.89 9.64 -0.79
CA LEU A 49 -15.50 9.78 0.54
C LEU A 49 -15.69 11.26 0.92
N GLU A 50 -14.67 12.09 0.68
CA GLU A 50 -14.76 13.53 0.93
C GLU A 50 -15.80 14.24 0.04
N GLU A 51 -15.98 13.77 -1.17
CA GLU A 51 -16.99 14.24 -2.13
C GLU A 51 -18.39 13.65 -1.89
N GLY A 52 -18.56 12.84 -0.83
CA GLY A 52 -19.88 12.36 -0.40
C GLY A 52 -20.41 11.19 -1.23
N VAL A 53 -19.57 10.26 -1.65
CA VAL A 53 -20.00 9.07 -2.44
C VAL A 53 -21.16 8.30 -1.79
N PHE A 54 -21.28 8.35 -0.46
CA PHE A 54 -22.34 7.69 0.30
C PHE A 54 -23.51 8.59 0.68
N ASP A 55 -23.55 9.85 0.28
CA ASP A 55 -24.64 10.78 0.57
C ASP A 55 -25.98 10.32 -0.04
N LEU A 56 -25.91 9.58 -1.16
CA LEU A 56 -27.08 9.01 -1.82
C LEU A 56 -27.66 7.78 -1.09
N ALA A 57 -26.80 6.98 -0.47
CA ALA A 57 -27.14 5.81 0.31
C ALA A 57 -25.92 5.33 1.11
N MET A 58 -26.04 5.23 2.42
CA MET A 58 -25.04 4.57 3.25
C MET A 58 -25.16 3.06 3.07
N PRO A 59 -24.12 2.36 2.59
CA PRO A 59 -24.18 0.92 2.40
C PRO A 59 -24.07 0.17 3.73
N GLU A 60 -24.82 -0.91 3.88
CA GLU A 60 -24.67 -1.86 5.01
C GLU A 60 -23.53 -2.85 4.75
N VAL A 61 -23.27 -3.15 3.48
CA VAL A 61 -22.18 -4.03 3.03
C VAL A 61 -21.56 -3.49 1.76
N ALA A 62 -20.28 -3.77 1.54
CA ALA A 62 -19.57 -3.46 0.31
C ALA A 62 -18.98 -4.74 -0.29
N PHE A 63 -19.08 -4.86 -1.61
CA PHE A 63 -18.46 -5.93 -2.39
C PHE A 63 -17.44 -5.34 -3.34
N GLY A 64 -16.29 -5.99 -3.44
CA GLY A 64 -15.29 -5.68 -4.44
C GLY A 64 -14.76 -6.98 -5.05
N LEU A 65 -14.25 -6.90 -6.26
CA LEU A 65 -13.51 -8.00 -6.85
C LEU A 65 -12.20 -7.49 -7.45
N HIS A 66 -11.22 -8.37 -7.51
CA HIS A 66 -9.95 -8.06 -8.13
C HIS A 66 -9.53 -9.20 -9.07
N VAL A 67 -9.05 -8.87 -10.26
CA VAL A 67 -8.45 -9.85 -11.17
C VAL A 67 -7.11 -10.30 -10.63
N THR A 68 -6.77 -11.56 -10.83
CA THR A 68 -5.45 -12.08 -10.47
C THR A 68 -4.95 -13.07 -11.53
N SER A 69 -3.66 -13.01 -11.81
CA SER A 69 -3.02 -13.96 -12.74
C SER A 69 -2.82 -15.36 -12.15
N THR A 70 -3.06 -15.54 -10.86
CA THR A 70 -2.86 -16.82 -10.16
C THR A 70 -4.06 -17.75 -10.22
N LEU A 71 -5.24 -17.23 -10.59
CA LEU A 71 -6.46 -18.03 -10.76
C LEU A 71 -6.73 -18.30 -12.24
N LYS A 72 -7.26 -19.49 -12.52
CA LYS A 72 -7.73 -19.84 -13.88
C LYS A 72 -8.98 -19.03 -14.24
N VAL A 73 -9.12 -18.67 -15.52
CA VAL A 73 -10.33 -18.04 -16.05
C VAL A 73 -11.56 -18.91 -15.71
N GLY A 74 -12.64 -18.26 -15.28
CA GLY A 74 -13.86 -18.92 -14.83
C GLY A 74 -13.86 -19.38 -13.36
N SER A 75 -12.76 -19.10 -12.61
CA SER A 75 -12.67 -19.36 -11.18
C SER A 75 -12.79 -18.06 -10.40
N ILE A 76 -13.49 -18.12 -9.26
CA ILE A 76 -13.57 -17.03 -8.27
C ILE A 76 -13.03 -17.57 -6.96
N GLY A 77 -12.04 -16.86 -6.39
CA GLY A 77 -11.50 -17.15 -5.07
C GLY A 77 -12.13 -16.24 -4.02
N TYR A 78 -12.42 -16.78 -2.85
CA TYR A 78 -12.85 -16.00 -1.69
C TYR A 78 -12.30 -16.63 -0.41
N ARG A 79 -12.21 -15.84 0.67
CA ARG A 79 -11.87 -16.35 2.01
C ARG A 79 -12.62 -15.58 3.08
N GLY A 80 -12.88 -16.23 4.20
CA GLY A 80 -13.31 -15.55 5.42
C GLY A 80 -12.16 -14.82 6.10
N GLY A 81 -12.44 -13.65 6.70
CA GLY A 81 -11.43 -12.81 7.32
C GLY A 81 -10.64 -11.95 6.32
N PRO A 82 -9.53 -11.35 6.75
CA PRO A 82 -8.73 -10.45 5.91
C PRO A 82 -8.24 -11.14 4.64
N LEU A 83 -8.42 -10.48 3.50
CA LEU A 83 -8.00 -10.98 2.18
C LEU A 83 -6.81 -10.19 1.62
N MET A 84 -6.85 -8.87 1.72
CA MET A 84 -5.79 -7.97 1.25
C MET A 84 -5.29 -7.12 2.41
N ALA A 85 -3.97 -6.99 2.49
CA ALA A 85 -3.34 -6.17 3.51
C ALA A 85 -3.46 -4.68 3.18
N GLY A 86 -3.51 -3.86 4.20
CA GLY A 86 -3.28 -2.42 4.10
C GLY A 86 -1.90 -2.13 3.48
N SER A 87 -1.73 -0.94 2.94
CA SER A 87 -0.49 -0.52 2.27
C SER A 87 -0.10 0.86 2.72
N ASP A 88 0.99 0.92 3.48
CA ASP A 88 1.61 2.17 3.88
C ASP A 88 2.99 2.32 3.24
N SER A 89 3.32 3.56 2.91
CA SER A 89 4.66 3.94 2.45
C SER A 89 5.37 4.71 3.55
N TRP A 90 6.67 4.49 3.69
CA TRP A 90 7.48 5.22 4.64
C TRP A 90 8.79 5.72 4.02
N ARG A 91 9.31 6.78 4.60
CA ARG A 91 10.58 7.39 4.24
C ARG A 91 11.39 7.70 5.50
N ILE A 92 12.66 7.30 5.52
CA ILE A 92 13.61 7.64 6.56
C ILE A 92 14.77 8.38 5.92
N LEU A 93 15.07 9.57 6.45
CA LEU A 93 16.25 10.34 6.11
C LEU A 93 17.23 10.29 7.30
N VAL A 94 18.34 9.58 7.11
CA VAL A 94 19.41 9.49 8.10
C VAL A 94 20.41 10.60 7.83
N LYS A 95 20.48 11.57 8.72
CA LYS A 95 21.44 12.68 8.63
C LYS A 95 22.73 12.32 9.36
N GLY A 96 23.83 12.46 8.68
CA GLY A 96 25.17 12.25 9.21
C GLY A 96 26.01 13.52 9.15
N LYS A 97 27.32 13.33 9.11
CA LYS A 97 28.29 14.39 8.91
C LYS A 97 29.39 13.90 7.98
N GLN A 98 29.50 14.55 6.83
CA GLN A 98 30.49 14.19 5.80
C GLN A 98 31.91 14.24 6.33
N THR A 99 32.71 13.27 5.89
CA THR A 99 34.15 13.24 6.16
C THR A 99 34.91 12.42 5.11
N HIS A 100 36.21 12.50 5.11
CA HIS A 100 37.05 11.63 4.26
C HIS A 100 36.96 10.18 4.74
N GLY A 101 36.76 9.22 3.83
CA GLY A 101 36.60 7.80 4.14
C GLY A 101 37.74 7.17 4.98
N ALA A 102 38.96 7.71 4.86
CA ALA A 102 40.10 7.29 5.69
C ALA A 102 40.13 7.95 7.10
N ARG A 103 39.19 8.84 7.41
CA ARG A 103 39.06 9.54 8.70
C ARG A 103 37.62 9.53 9.22
N PRO A 104 36.98 8.36 9.34
CA PRO A 104 35.56 8.25 9.70
C PRO A 104 35.23 8.87 11.08
N TRP A 105 36.19 8.89 12.00
CA TRP A 105 36.04 9.52 13.33
C TRP A 105 35.82 11.04 13.31
N GLY A 106 36.07 11.70 12.16
CA GLY A 106 35.85 13.14 11.99
C GLY A 106 34.43 13.49 11.58
N GLY A 107 33.61 12.49 11.30
CA GLY A 107 32.25 12.62 10.85
C GLY A 107 31.24 11.79 11.62
N ILE A 108 30.08 11.60 11.03
CA ILE A 108 29.02 10.69 11.48
C ILE A 108 28.58 9.90 10.24
N ASP A 109 28.76 8.60 10.25
CA ASP A 109 28.49 7.75 9.07
C ASP A 109 27.00 7.34 8.98
N PRO A 110 26.22 7.95 8.08
CA PRO A 110 24.81 7.61 7.94
C PRO A 110 24.60 6.28 7.23
N ILE A 111 25.59 5.75 6.49
CA ILE A 111 25.49 4.43 5.84
C ILE A 111 25.50 3.32 6.90
N VAL A 112 26.44 3.39 7.85
CA VAL A 112 26.51 2.41 8.95
C VAL A 112 25.25 2.48 9.83
N ILE A 113 24.79 3.70 10.14
CA ILE A 113 23.53 3.89 10.90
C ILE A 113 22.35 3.28 10.14
N SER A 114 22.24 3.54 8.85
CA SER A 114 21.16 2.98 8.00
C SER A 114 21.18 1.46 7.96
N ALA A 115 22.36 0.84 7.90
CA ALA A 115 22.48 -0.62 7.97
C ALA A 115 21.94 -1.19 9.30
N GLN A 116 22.21 -0.51 10.41
CA GLN A 116 21.67 -0.90 11.72
C GLN A 116 20.16 -0.71 11.80
N ILE A 117 19.63 0.39 11.25
CA ILE A 117 18.18 0.63 11.17
C ILE A 117 17.51 -0.48 10.35
N ILE A 118 18.06 -0.85 9.19
CA ILE A 118 17.53 -1.93 8.35
C ILE A 118 17.44 -3.24 9.15
N ASN A 119 18.52 -3.62 9.83
CA ASN A 119 18.54 -4.83 10.64
C ASN A 119 17.51 -4.77 11.79
N ALA A 120 17.38 -3.63 12.46
CA ALA A 120 16.42 -3.44 13.54
C ALA A 120 14.97 -3.52 13.02
N LEU A 121 14.66 -2.93 11.88
CA LEU A 121 13.32 -3.01 11.26
C LEU A 121 12.90 -4.45 10.95
N GLN A 122 13.83 -5.34 10.57
CA GLN A 122 13.52 -6.76 10.35
C GLN A 122 13.10 -7.47 11.64
N THR A 123 13.53 -6.98 12.81
CA THR A 123 13.16 -7.58 14.09
C THR A 123 11.73 -7.26 14.52
N VAL A 124 11.11 -6.22 13.98
CA VAL A 124 9.72 -5.87 14.27
C VAL A 124 8.81 -7.07 13.94
N VAL A 125 8.85 -7.53 12.71
CA VAL A 125 8.04 -8.68 12.28
C VAL A 125 8.51 -9.98 12.92
N SER A 126 9.83 -10.23 12.92
CA SER A 126 10.35 -11.53 13.34
C SER A 126 10.37 -11.76 14.85
N ARG A 127 10.25 -10.70 15.69
CA ARG A 127 10.42 -10.80 17.15
C ARG A 127 9.30 -10.14 17.95
N GLN A 128 8.48 -9.26 17.37
CA GLN A 128 7.52 -8.45 18.12
C GLN A 128 6.07 -8.68 17.69
N MET A 129 5.85 -9.36 16.56
CA MET A 129 4.51 -9.63 16.05
C MET A 129 4.15 -11.11 16.16
N ASP A 130 2.90 -11.38 16.51
CA ASP A 130 2.30 -12.69 16.33
C ASP A 130 1.85 -12.83 14.88
N ILE A 131 2.72 -13.42 14.06
CA ILE A 131 2.46 -13.61 12.62
C ILE A 131 1.36 -14.64 12.33
N THR A 132 0.87 -15.37 13.35
CA THR A 132 -0.23 -16.32 13.20
C THR A 132 -1.59 -15.66 13.30
N GLU A 133 -1.67 -14.55 14.01
CA GLU A 133 -2.89 -13.75 14.16
C GLU A 133 -2.87 -12.52 13.25
N ASN A 134 -1.82 -11.72 13.34
CA ASN A 134 -1.69 -10.44 12.63
C ASN A 134 -0.39 -10.40 11.81
N PRO A 135 -0.33 -11.09 10.67
CA PRO A 135 0.87 -11.07 9.84
C PRO A 135 1.12 -9.69 9.25
N ALA A 136 2.39 -9.28 9.25
CA ALA A 136 2.84 -8.04 8.65
C ALA A 136 4.11 -8.21 7.83
N VAL A 137 4.36 -7.26 6.96
CA VAL A 137 5.60 -7.16 6.19
C VAL A 137 6.14 -5.74 6.32
N VAL A 138 7.43 -5.62 6.60
CA VAL A 138 8.17 -4.36 6.59
C VAL A 138 9.32 -4.50 5.60
N THR A 139 9.28 -3.71 4.53
CA THR A 139 10.27 -3.78 3.46
C THR A 139 10.98 -2.45 3.28
N VAL A 140 12.31 -2.48 3.20
CA VAL A 140 13.12 -1.39 2.66
C VAL A 140 13.22 -1.61 1.16
N GLY A 141 12.51 -0.80 0.37
CA GLY A 141 12.43 -0.96 -1.09
C GLY A 141 13.58 -0.29 -1.84
N ALA A 142 14.12 0.79 -1.30
CA ALA A 142 15.29 1.46 -1.86
C ALA A 142 16.10 2.16 -0.76
N ILE A 143 17.41 2.26 -1.01
CA ILE A 143 18.36 3.02 -0.21
C ILE A 143 19.26 3.83 -1.14
N LYS A 144 19.47 5.10 -0.83
CA LYS A 144 20.30 6.02 -1.61
C LYS A 144 21.19 6.83 -0.68
N GLY A 145 22.50 6.86 -0.95
CA GLY A 145 23.46 7.66 -0.20
C GLY A 145 24.87 7.49 -0.74
N GLY A 146 25.66 8.55 -0.60
CA GLY A 146 27.04 8.58 -1.08
C GLY A 146 27.19 8.79 -2.59
N ILE A 147 28.35 9.35 -2.98
CA ILE A 147 28.70 9.67 -4.36
C ILE A 147 30.09 9.17 -4.76
N ARG A 148 30.93 8.85 -3.79
CA ARG A 148 32.33 8.39 -4.00
C ARG A 148 32.75 7.40 -2.92
N ASN A 149 33.62 6.48 -3.31
CA ASN A 149 34.12 5.41 -2.44
C ASN A 149 35.00 5.89 -1.27
N ASN A 150 35.54 7.10 -1.34
CA ASN A 150 36.44 7.67 -0.33
C ASN A 150 35.81 8.83 0.46
N ILE A 151 34.48 8.97 0.43
CA ILE A 151 33.74 10.00 1.16
C ILE A 151 32.61 9.32 1.95
N VAL A 152 32.59 9.54 3.26
CA VAL A 152 31.40 9.29 4.09
C VAL A 152 30.38 10.39 3.79
N PRO A 153 29.18 10.08 3.33
CA PRO A 153 28.20 11.10 2.96
C PRO A 153 27.62 11.84 4.18
N ASP A 154 26.89 12.90 3.93
CA ASP A 154 26.15 13.66 4.94
C ASP A 154 24.74 13.16 5.19
N GLU A 155 24.19 12.37 4.25
CA GLU A 155 22.86 11.77 4.41
C GLU A 155 22.69 10.46 3.64
N VAL A 156 21.72 9.66 4.10
CA VAL A 156 21.20 8.47 3.42
C VAL A 156 19.69 8.51 3.51
N GLU A 157 19.03 8.30 2.39
CA GLU A 157 17.58 8.15 2.28
C GLU A 157 17.20 6.69 2.10
N MET A 158 16.20 6.25 2.85
CA MET A 158 15.53 4.96 2.67
C MET A 158 14.04 5.18 2.46
N ILE A 159 13.46 4.42 1.56
CA ILE A 159 12.02 4.34 1.34
C ILE A 159 11.56 2.90 1.36
N GLY A 160 10.36 2.68 1.81
CA GLY A 160 9.82 1.32 1.89
C GLY A 160 8.31 1.27 2.05
N THR A 161 7.83 0.08 2.31
CA THR A 161 6.41 -0.18 2.51
C THR A 161 6.17 -1.05 3.73
N ILE A 162 5.00 -0.87 4.32
CA ILE A 162 4.45 -1.73 5.36
C ILE A 162 3.16 -2.35 4.82
N ARG A 163 2.94 -3.63 5.15
CA ARG A 163 1.70 -4.34 4.88
C ARG A 163 1.20 -4.93 6.19
N THR A 164 -0.05 -4.65 6.53
CA THR A 164 -0.71 -5.18 7.73
C THR A 164 -2.16 -5.54 7.43
N PHE A 165 -2.74 -6.40 8.26
CA PHE A 165 -4.17 -6.70 8.25
C PHE A 165 -4.91 -6.02 9.41
N ASP A 166 -4.19 -5.33 10.27
CA ASP A 166 -4.72 -4.56 11.37
C ASP A 166 -4.36 -3.08 11.19
N SER A 167 -5.18 -2.17 11.72
CA SER A 167 -5.05 -0.71 11.57
C SER A 167 -4.56 -0.05 12.86
#